data_fb3d2792ea76e81ee92e9aa3e32f23f3
#
_entry.id   fb3d2792ea76e81ee92e9aa3e32f23f3
#
_cell.length_a   1.000
_cell.length_b   1.000
_cell.length_c   1.000
_cell.angle_alpha   90.00
_cell.angle_beta   90.00
_cell.angle_gamma   90.00
#
_symmetry.space_group_name_H-M   'P 1'
#
loop_
_entity.id
_entity.type
_entity.pdbx_description
1 polymer ?
#
loop_
_entity_poly.entity_id
_entity_poly.type
_entity_poly.pdbx_seq_one_letter_code
_entity_poly.pdbx_strand_id
1 'polypeptide(L)' 'MSTVQIYRADMAFLNEILFRCVQDAERYADQLKKTDPTLMCLVVDDSGQPVSMR' A
#
# COMPACT_ATOMS: atom_id res chain seq x y z
N MET A 1 9.35 -3.61 9.72
CA MET A 1 8.93 -2.50 8.86
C MET A 1 7.96 -3.01 7.80
N SER A 2 7.10 -2.14 7.33
CA SER A 2 6.10 -2.50 6.34
C SER A 2 6.19 -1.56 5.13
N THR A 3 5.74 -2.03 3.98
CA THR A 3 5.81 -1.26 2.74
C THR A 3 4.43 -1.19 2.10
N VAL A 4 4.08 -0.01 1.58
CA VAL A 4 2.89 0.15 0.75
C VAL A 4 3.36 0.30 -0.69
N GLN A 5 2.95 -0.64 -1.55
CA GLN A 5 3.21 -0.58 -2.98
C GLN A 5 1.96 -0.05 -3.67
N ILE A 6 2.12 0.99 -4.46
CA ILE A 6 1.01 1.72 -5.08
C ILE A 6 1.02 1.45 -6.58
N TYR A 7 -0.14 1.01 -7.10
CA TYR A 7 -0.32 0.69 -8.51
C TYR A 7 -1.50 1.45 -9.08
N ARG A 8 -1.45 1.74 -10.38
CA ARG A 8 -2.60 2.27 -11.09
C ARG A 8 -3.59 1.15 -11.41
N ALA A 9 -4.78 1.55 -11.88
CA ALA A 9 -5.84 0.59 -12.20
C ALA A 9 -5.41 -0.41 -13.29
N ASP A 10 -4.46 -0.04 -14.14
CA ASP A 10 -3.92 -0.91 -15.19
C ASP A 10 -2.76 -1.79 -14.69
N MET A 11 -2.55 -1.85 -13.37
CA MET A 11 -1.50 -2.63 -12.72
C MET A 11 -0.10 -2.05 -12.89
N ALA A 12 0.03 -0.83 -13.39
CA ALA A 12 1.33 -0.18 -13.52
C ALA A 12 1.83 0.28 -12.16
N PHE A 13 3.05 -0.10 -11.81
CA PHE A 13 3.66 0.30 -10.55
C PHE A 13 3.94 1.81 -10.56
N LEU A 14 3.52 2.50 -9.49
CA LEU A 14 3.73 3.94 -9.37
C LEU A 14 4.79 4.29 -8.34
N ASN A 15 4.66 3.77 -7.12
CA ASN A 15 5.51 4.18 -6.01
C ASN A 15 5.48 3.15 -4.90
N GLU A 16 6.45 3.30 -3.98
CA GLU A 16 6.59 2.44 -2.82
C GLU A 16 6.98 3.29 -1.63
N ILE A 17 6.31 3.10 -0.49
CA ILE A 17 6.56 3.89 0.71
C ILE A 17 6.76 2.97 1.89
N LEU A 18 7.80 3.23 2.69
CA LEU A 18 8.15 2.45 3.87
C LEU A 18 7.50 3.03 5.12
N PHE A 19 7.03 2.14 5.99
CA PHE A 19 6.42 2.48 7.27
C PHE A 19 7.03 1.64 8.37
N ARG A 20 6.92 2.11 9.62
CA ARG A 20 7.46 1.40 10.77
C ARG A 20 6.69 0.12 11.09
N CYS A 21 5.38 0.15 10.89
CA CYS A 21 4.53 -1.00 11.23
C CYS A 21 3.40 -1.13 10.22
N VAL A 22 2.79 -2.33 10.23
CA VAL A 22 1.68 -2.64 9.32
C VAL A 22 0.50 -1.70 9.55
N GLN A 23 0.21 -1.34 10.79
CA GLN A 23 -0.93 -0.47 11.11
C GLN A 23 -0.80 0.89 10.43
N ASP A 24 0.39 1.48 10.47
CA ASP A 24 0.63 2.77 9.82
C ASP A 24 0.51 2.64 8.31
N ALA A 25 1.04 1.56 7.75
CA ALA A 25 0.94 1.29 6.32
C ALA A 25 -0.51 1.15 5.87
N GLU A 26 -1.30 0.40 6.62
CA GLU A 26 -2.72 0.20 6.31
C GLU A 26 -3.50 1.51 6.40
N ARG A 27 -3.21 2.32 7.41
CA ARG A 27 -3.86 3.62 7.57
C ARG A 27 -3.56 4.54 6.38
N TYR A 28 -2.30 4.56 5.95
CA TYR A 28 -1.92 5.36 4.79
C TYR A 28 -2.63 4.86 3.52
N ALA A 29 -2.67 3.55 3.33
CA ALA A 29 -3.33 2.96 2.17
C ALA A 29 -4.81 3.30 2.14
N ASP A 30 -5.48 3.24 3.29
CA ASP A 30 -6.89 3.60 3.39
C ASP A 30 -7.12 5.07 3.04
N GLN A 31 -6.25 5.96 3.52
CA GLN A 31 -6.36 7.39 3.22
C GLN A 31 -6.15 7.67 1.74
N LEU A 32 -5.15 7.03 1.16
CA LEU A 32 -4.85 7.20 -0.26
C LEU A 32 -6.00 6.71 -1.12
N LYS A 33 -6.61 5.59 -0.75
CA LYS A 33 -7.75 5.03 -1.46
C LYS A 33 -8.96 5.96 -1.41
N LYS A 34 -9.15 6.66 -0.30
CA LYS A 34 -10.22 7.65 -0.18
C LYS A 34 -9.97 8.85 -1.08
N THR A 35 -8.71 9.27 -1.20
CA THR A 35 -8.35 10.40 -2.04
C THR A 35 -8.45 10.05 -3.52
N ASP A 36 -8.00 8.84 -3.89
CA ASP A 36 -8.03 8.39 -5.27
C ASP A 36 -8.43 6.91 -5.31
N PRO A 37 -9.72 6.61 -5.43
CA PRO A 37 -10.19 5.21 -5.40
C PRO A 37 -9.77 4.38 -6.62
N THR A 38 -9.16 4.99 -7.63
CA THR A 38 -8.65 4.24 -8.78
C THR A 38 -7.30 3.59 -8.52
N LEU A 39 -6.61 3.99 -7.44
CA LEU A 39 -5.32 3.41 -7.10
C LEU A 39 -5.49 2.09 -6.37
N MET A 40 -4.51 1.21 -6.54
CA MET A 40 -4.43 -0.05 -5.82
C MET A 40 -3.24 0.00 -4.87
N CYS A 41 -3.47 -0.34 -3.62
CA CYS A 41 -2.42 -0.31 -2.60
C CYS A 41 -2.23 -1.70 -2.02
N LEU A 42 -0.99 -2.19 -2.07
CA LEU A 42 -0.62 -3.48 -1.50
C LEU A 42 0.26 -3.25 -0.28
N VAL A 43 -0.18 -3.73 0.87
CA VAL A 43 0.58 -3.64 2.11
C VAL A 43 1.37 -4.93 2.29
N VAL A 44 2.69 -4.78 2.45
CA VAL A 44 3.63 -5.90 2.54
C VAL A 44 4.38 -5.79 3.86
N ASP A 45 4.61 -6.93 4.51
CA ASP A 45 5.33 -6.96 5.79
C ASP A 45 6.86 -7.06 5.60
N ASP A 46 7.58 -7.22 6.71
CA ASP A 46 9.05 -7.30 6.71
C ASP A 46 9.60 -8.43 5.86
N SER A 47 8.86 -9.53 5.78
CA SER A 47 9.31 -10.72 5.06
C SER A 47 8.96 -10.66 3.57
N GLY A 48 8.31 -9.59 3.13
CA GLY A 48 7.85 -9.47 1.75
C GLY A 48 6.53 -10.15 1.48
N GLN A 49 5.84 -10.59 2.53
CA GLN A 49 4.54 -11.25 2.39
C GLN A 49 3.42 -10.20 2.31
N PRO A 50 2.48 -10.34 1.38
CA PRO A 50 1.34 -9.43 1.33
C PRO A 50 0.45 -9.62 2.57
N VAL A 51 0.15 -8.49 3.24
CA VAL A 51 -0.67 -8.48 4.45
C VAL A 51 -2.11 -8.11 4.09
N SER A 52 -2.28 -7.10 3.26
CA SER A 52 -3.61 -6.68 2.83
C SER A 52 -3.52 -5.92 1.51
N MET A 53 -4.64 -5.84 0.82
CA MET A 53 -4.76 -5.09 -0.42
C MET A 53 -5.92 -4.12 -0.30
N ARG A 54 -5.69 -2.87 -0.67
CA ARG A 54 -6.70 -1.82 -0.62
C ARG A 54 -6.98 -1.25 -1.99
#